data_d309034ac54d21339da6d470fd19bf2b
#
_entry.id   d309034ac54d21339da6d470fd19bf2b
#
_cell.length_a   1.000
_cell.length_b   1.000
_cell.length_c   1.000
_cell.angle_alpha   90.00
_cell.angle_beta   90.00
_cell.angle_gamma   90.00
#
_symmetry.space_group_name_H-M   'P 1'
#
loop_
_entity.id
_entity.type
_entity.pdbx_description
1 polymer ?
#
loop_
_entity_poly.entity_id
_entity_poly.type
_entity_poly.pdbx_seq_one_letter_code
_entity_poly.pdbx_strand_id
1 'polypeptide(L)'
;MDRARRRKFGQNFLDVPTAQMIAGDLPAEAGEWVLEIGPGHGALTEHLLERDVQLTAVEIDEQCVEFLQQKFQGRENFHIENIDFLKFDLQAFLDAHEKPWVTGNLPYNVSTAIIAGLMPKLHLTKGFMGMVQLEVAERICAAPCSSNYGSLSVLVSAFANTQILRKIGPEHFTPKPNVDSATMLLTPREDAIQAPDGFFDFVRTAFTQKRKTLANSFGRNYDKKKIQATIELLDWPTTIRAEELSPEQFLNFYKAFKDNLL
;
A
#
# COMPACT_ATOMS: atom_id res chain seq x y z
N MET A 1 9.33 24.84 -12.41
CA MET A 1 8.61 23.57 -12.71
C MET A 1 7.20 23.87 -13.22
N ASP A 2 6.81 23.29 -14.35
CA ASP A 2 5.53 23.57 -14.99
C ASP A 2 4.35 23.04 -14.16
N ARG A 3 3.31 23.88 -13.97
CA ARG A 3 2.09 23.58 -13.21
C ARG A 3 1.31 22.38 -13.79
N ALA A 4 1.39 22.17 -15.11
CA ALA A 4 0.77 21.04 -15.80
C ALA A 4 1.45 19.72 -15.46
N ARG A 5 2.78 19.70 -15.36
CA ARG A 5 3.58 18.51 -15.01
C ARG A 5 3.37 18.06 -13.58
N ARG A 6 3.31 19.00 -12.61
CA ARG A 6 2.97 18.70 -11.21
C ARG A 6 1.60 18.03 -11.07
N ARG A 7 0.59 18.51 -11.82
CA ARG A 7 -0.73 17.88 -11.85
C ARG A 7 -0.71 16.49 -12.46
N LYS A 8 0.14 16.26 -13.47
CA LYS A 8 0.26 14.95 -14.15
C LYS A 8 0.75 13.87 -13.20
N PHE A 9 1.71 14.18 -12.32
CA PHE A 9 2.33 13.22 -11.41
C PHE A 9 1.82 13.30 -9.97
N GLY A 10 0.87 14.20 -9.65
CA GLY A 10 0.29 14.32 -8.30
C GLY A 10 1.30 14.74 -7.22
N GLN A 11 2.34 15.48 -7.60
CA GLN A 11 3.46 15.81 -6.72
C GLN A 11 3.10 16.88 -5.68
N ASN A 12 3.22 16.53 -4.40
CA ASN A 12 3.18 17.43 -3.25
C ASN A 12 4.48 17.24 -2.46
N PHE A 13 5.32 18.30 -2.44
CA PHE A 13 6.64 18.23 -1.81
C PHE A 13 6.53 18.60 -0.34
N LEU A 14 7.12 17.77 0.52
CA LEU A 14 7.21 18.01 1.95
C LEU A 14 8.15 19.16 2.30
N ASP A 15 7.85 19.86 3.39
CA ASP A 15 8.83 20.73 4.04
C ASP A 15 9.95 19.90 4.70
N VAL A 16 11.12 20.54 4.91
CA VAL A 16 12.33 19.87 5.42
C VAL A 16 12.11 19.27 6.82
N PRO A 17 11.53 19.98 7.81
CA PRO A 17 11.34 19.42 9.15
C PRO A 17 10.45 18.16 9.14
N THR A 18 9.40 18.17 8.33
CA THR A 18 8.47 17.03 8.21
C THR A 18 9.14 15.85 7.50
N ALA A 19 9.92 16.10 6.44
CA ALA A 19 10.68 15.07 5.75
C ALA A 19 11.71 14.41 6.68
N GLN A 20 12.44 15.20 7.47
CA GLN A 20 13.40 14.72 8.46
C GLN A 20 12.72 13.85 9.54
N MET A 21 11.57 14.29 10.04
CA MET A 21 10.79 13.53 11.01
C MET A 21 10.35 12.19 10.44
N ILE A 22 9.82 12.16 9.22
CA ILE A 22 9.36 10.93 8.55
C ILE A 22 10.55 10.00 8.29
N ALA A 23 11.68 10.51 7.80
CA ALA A 23 12.88 9.70 7.62
C ALA A 23 13.37 9.08 8.94
N GLY A 24 13.24 9.83 10.05
CA GLY A 24 13.55 9.34 11.39
C GLY A 24 12.63 8.25 11.91
N ASP A 25 11.37 8.24 11.48
CA ASP A 25 10.39 7.21 11.85
C ASP A 25 10.61 5.86 11.12
N LEU A 26 11.32 5.85 9.98
CA LEU A 26 11.66 4.59 9.29
C LEU A 26 12.59 3.76 10.17
N PRO A 27 12.24 2.50 10.53
CA PRO A 27 13.05 1.71 11.44
C PRO A 27 14.26 1.03 10.74
N ALA A 28 14.81 1.66 9.69
CA ALA A 28 16.00 1.19 9.01
C ALA A 28 17.27 1.55 9.78
N GLU A 29 18.25 0.67 9.80
CA GLU A 29 19.56 0.87 10.40
C GLU A 29 20.61 1.23 9.33
N ALA A 30 21.77 1.72 9.76
CA ALA A 30 22.89 2.01 8.85
C ALA A 30 23.32 0.75 8.08
N GLY A 31 23.57 0.88 6.78
CA GLY A 31 23.92 -0.23 5.90
C GLY A 31 22.74 -1.04 5.37
N GLU A 32 21.54 -0.88 5.89
CA GLU A 32 20.37 -1.59 5.40
C GLU A 32 19.88 -1.05 4.05
N TRP A 33 19.27 -1.94 3.26
CA TRP A 33 18.68 -1.57 1.98
C TRP A 33 17.32 -0.89 2.17
N VAL A 34 17.14 0.22 1.47
CA VAL A 34 15.88 0.98 1.42
C VAL A 34 15.50 1.23 -0.04
N LEU A 35 14.26 0.93 -0.38
CA LEU A 35 13.64 1.25 -1.66
C LEU A 35 12.71 2.44 -1.48
N GLU A 36 13.05 3.60 -2.04
CA GLU A 36 12.20 4.79 -2.01
C GLU A 36 11.37 4.92 -3.28
N ILE A 37 10.04 5.04 -3.12
CA ILE A 37 9.09 5.18 -4.22
C ILE A 37 8.72 6.66 -4.40
N GLY A 38 9.05 7.23 -5.55
CA GLY A 38 8.72 8.61 -5.91
C GLY A 38 9.45 9.64 -5.07
N PRO A 39 10.80 9.68 -5.08
CA PRO A 39 11.58 10.63 -4.30
C PRO A 39 11.31 12.10 -4.63
N GLY A 40 10.79 12.39 -5.83
CA GLY A 40 10.54 13.74 -6.30
C GLY A 40 11.81 14.59 -6.31
N HIS A 41 11.85 15.66 -5.52
CA HIS A 41 13.05 16.50 -5.35
C HIS A 41 13.96 16.04 -4.20
N GLY A 42 13.73 14.85 -3.65
CA GLY A 42 14.61 14.23 -2.67
C GLY A 42 14.50 14.76 -1.25
N ALA A 43 13.33 15.26 -0.86
CA ALA A 43 13.11 15.73 0.50
C ALA A 43 13.31 14.60 1.53
N LEU A 44 12.76 13.43 1.27
CA LEU A 44 12.95 12.25 2.12
C LEU A 44 14.30 11.60 1.87
N THR A 45 14.72 11.48 0.60
CA THR A 45 15.99 10.91 0.13
C THR A 45 17.19 11.45 0.89
N GLU A 46 17.27 12.79 1.07
CA GLU A 46 18.39 13.47 1.74
C GLU A 46 18.57 12.96 3.17
N HIS A 47 17.49 12.92 3.93
CA HIS A 47 17.52 12.49 5.33
C HIS A 47 17.68 10.97 5.50
N LEU A 48 17.27 10.18 4.51
CA LEU A 48 17.56 8.75 4.47
C LEU A 48 19.06 8.51 4.26
N LEU A 49 19.69 9.25 3.32
CA LEU A 49 21.12 9.15 3.05
C LEU A 49 22.00 9.64 4.20
N GLU A 50 21.52 10.58 5.04
CA GLU A 50 22.18 10.99 6.28
C GLU A 50 22.25 9.86 7.33
N ARG A 51 21.43 8.82 7.16
CA ARG A 51 21.40 7.64 8.06
C ARG A 51 22.24 6.47 7.56
N ASP A 52 23.07 6.69 6.54
CA ASP A 52 23.99 5.71 5.96
C ASP A 52 23.31 4.42 5.47
N VAL A 53 22.03 4.50 5.03
CA VAL A 53 21.34 3.37 4.39
C VAL A 53 21.83 3.18 2.94
N GLN A 54 21.64 1.98 2.38
CA GLN A 54 21.82 1.70 0.96
C GLN A 54 20.51 2.03 0.23
N LEU A 55 20.43 3.14 -0.48
CA LEU A 55 19.19 3.69 -1.02
C LEU A 55 19.07 3.47 -2.52
N THR A 56 18.04 2.74 -2.93
CA THR A 56 17.57 2.71 -4.32
C THR A 56 16.27 3.50 -4.41
N ALA A 57 16.20 4.47 -5.30
CA ALA A 57 15.02 5.27 -5.56
C ALA A 57 14.43 4.94 -6.94
N VAL A 58 13.10 4.95 -7.05
CA VAL A 58 12.36 4.72 -8.30
C VAL A 58 11.49 5.92 -8.59
N GLU A 59 11.75 6.63 -9.69
CA GLU A 59 11.07 7.88 -10.06
C GLU A 59 10.64 7.86 -11.53
N ILE A 60 9.41 8.27 -11.78
CA ILE A 60 8.85 8.33 -13.14
C ILE A 60 9.19 9.64 -13.85
N ASP A 61 9.46 10.72 -13.10
CA ASP A 61 9.76 12.04 -13.65
C ASP A 61 11.26 12.19 -13.92
N GLU A 62 11.65 12.10 -15.20
CA GLU A 62 13.03 12.23 -15.68
C GLU A 62 13.76 13.49 -15.16
N GLN A 63 13.06 14.64 -15.03
CA GLN A 63 13.69 15.86 -14.49
C GLN A 63 14.04 15.73 -13.00
N CYS A 64 13.21 14.99 -12.23
CA CYS A 64 13.53 14.67 -10.86
C CYS A 64 14.73 13.73 -10.78
N VAL A 65 14.79 12.74 -11.67
CA VAL A 65 15.93 11.81 -11.77
C VAL A 65 17.24 12.57 -12.05
N GLU A 66 17.26 13.40 -13.10
CA GLU A 66 18.44 14.22 -13.45
C GLU A 66 18.87 15.13 -12.29
N PHE A 67 17.88 15.78 -11.63
CA PHE A 67 18.14 16.64 -10.49
C PHE A 67 18.77 15.84 -9.32
N LEU A 68 18.25 14.66 -9.00
CA LEU A 68 18.75 13.85 -7.90
C LEU A 68 20.12 13.23 -8.19
N GLN A 69 20.37 12.82 -9.43
CA GLN A 69 21.69 12.35 -9.88
C GLN A 69 22.76 13.44 -9.71
N GLN A 70 22.43 14.68 -10.04
CA GLN A 70 23.35 15.82 -9.83
C GLN A 70 23.51 16.14 -8.33
N LYS A 71 22.41 16.19 -7.57
CA LYS A 71 22.41 16.54 -6.14
C LYS A 71 23.22 15.54 -5.32
N PHE A 72 23.13 14.27 -5.62
CA PHE A 72 23.79 13.19 -4.87
C PHE A 72 24.98 12.57 -5.61
N GLN A 73 25.53 13.29 -6.57
CA GLN A 73 26.72 12.84 -7.34
C GLN A 73 27.87 12.45 -6.38
N GLY A 74 28.45 11.27 -6.61
CA GLY A 74 29.54 10.73 -5.77
C GLY A 74 29.10 10.02 -4.49
N ARG A 75 27.80 9.91 -4.22
CA ARG A 75 27.27 9.05 -3.15
C ARG A 75 27.22 7.61 -3.62
N GLU A 76 28.08 6.74 -3.10
CA GLU A 76 28.12 5.30 -3.49
C GLU A 76 26.92 4.53 -2.97
N ASN A 77 26.29 5.01 -1.90
CA ASN A 77 25.11 4.41 -1.29
C ASN A 77 23.77 4.92 -1.87
N PHE A 78 23.79 5.60 -3.04
CA PHE A 78 22.58 6.08 -3.72
C PHE A 78 22.50 5.59 -5.17
N HIS A 79 21.40 4.94 -5.49
CA HIS A 79 21.03 4.55 -6.85
C HIS A 79 19.64 5.07 -7.19
N ILE A 80 19.38 5.47 -8.46
CA ILE A 80 18.06 5.91 -8.91
C ILE A 80 17.74 5.34 -10.29
N GLU A 81 16.51 4.83 -10.43
CA GLU A 81 15.97 4.32 -11.69
C GLU A 81 14.84 5.19 -12.20
N ASN A 82 14.88 5.52 -13.51
CA ASN A 82 13.81 6.27 -14.18
C ASN A 82 12.77 5.32 -14.74
N ILE A 83 11.81 4.93 -13.93
CA ILE A 83 10.73 4.01 -14.32
C ILE A 83 9.47 4.27 -13.49
N ASP A 84 8.30 3.93 -14.06
CA ASP A 84 7.05 3.84 -13.30
C ASP A 84 7.15 2.67 -12.32
N PHE A 85 6.96 2.91 -11.03
CA PHE A 85 7.02 1.86 -10.00
C PHE A 85 6.08 0.69 -10.29
N LEU A 86 4.92 0.93 -10.91
CA LEU A 86 3.99 -0.14 -11.30
C LEU A 86 4.53 -1.06 -12.40
N LYS A 87 5.64 -0.67 -13.05
CA LYS A 87 6.38 -1.44 -14.06
C LYS A 87 7.77 -1.88 -13.60
N PHE A 88 8.19 -1.41 -12.42
CA PHE A 88 9.48 -1.76 -11.83
C PHE A 88 9.51 -3.26 -11.49
N ASP A 89 10.62 -3.93 -11.85
CA ASP A 89 10.79 -5.34 -11.48
C ASP A 89 11.14 -5.47 -9.99
N LEU A 90 10.09 -5.31 -9.16
CA LEU A 90 10.20 -5.42 -7.73
C LEU A 90 10.74 -6.81 -7.30
N GLN A 91 10.44 -7.88 -8.06
CA GLN A 91 10.92 -9.21 -7.71
C GLN A 91 12.45 -9.30 -7.87
N ALA A 92 12.98 -8.85 -9.00
CA ALA A 92 14.42 -8.84 -9.23
C ALA A 92 15.17 -8.00 -8.17
N PHE A 93 14.58 -6.84 -7.78
CA PHE A 93 15.13 -6.03 -6.70
C PHE A 93 15.16 -6.77 -5.36
N LEU A 94 14.06 -7.43 -5.00
CA LEU A 94 13.95 -8.17 -3.72
C LEU A 94 14.85 -9.43 -3.68
N ASP A 95 15.08 -10.05 -4.83
CA ASP A 95 15.98 -11.21 -4.94
C ASP A 95 17.46 -10.80 -4.81
N ALA A 96 17.79 -9.54 -5.18
CA ALA A 96 19.14 -9.00 -5.10
C ALA A 96 19.51 -8.39 -3.73
N HIS A 97 18.49 -8.05 -2.90
CA HIS A 97 18.69 -7.31 -1.66
C HIS A 97 17.96 -7.97 -0.50
N GLU A 98 18.70 -8.32 0.55
CA GLU A 98 18.14 -9.02 1.71
C GLU A 98 17.18 -8.11 2.48
N LYS A 99 15.89 -8.45 2.47
CA LYS A 99 14.79 -7.81 3.22
C LYS A 99 14.90 -6.29 3.32
N PRO A 100 14.82 -5.54 2.19
CA PRO A 100 14.88 -4.09 2.24
C PRO A 100 13.66 -3.51 2.95
N TRP A 101 13.80 -2.29 3.51
CA TRP A 101 12.66 -1.43 3.80
C TRP A 101 12.12 -0.81 2.51
N VAL A 102 10.82 -0.63 2.43
CA VAL A 102 10.18 0.14 1.36
C VAL A 102 9.58 1.41 1.95
N THR A 103 9.82 2.56 1.32
CA THR A 103 9.32 3.85 1.81
C THR A 103 8.92 4.77 0.66
N GLY A 104 8.25 5.88 0.99
CA GLY A 104 7.95 6.94 0.03
C GLY A 104 6.79 7.84 0.46
N ASN A 105 6.79 9.06 -0.10
CA ASN A 105 5.62 9.94 -0.10
C ASN A 105 4.80 9.61 -1.36
N LEU A 106 3.88 8.65 -1.27
CA LEU A 106 3.21 8.10 -2.44
C LEU A 106 2.27 9.10 -3.13
N PRO A 107 2.34 9.22 -4.49
CA PRO A 107 1.37 10.03 -5.23
C PRO A 107 -0.05 9.53 -4.98
N TYR A 108 -0.97 10.43 -4.60
CA TYR A 108 -2.31 10.07 -4.13
C TYR A 108 -3.15 9.29 -5.15
N ASN A 109 -2.97 9.55 -6.43
CA ASN A 109 -3.71 8.90 -7.51
C ASN A 109 -3.33 7.44 -7.74
N VAL A 110 -2.14 7.01 -7.31
CA VAL A 110 -1.62 5.65 -7.55
C VAL A 110 -1.23 4.90 -6.26
N SER A 111 -1.28 5.56 -5.09
CA SER A 111 -0.87 4.99 -3.80
C SER A 111 -1.52 3.64 -3.49
N THR A 112 -2.84 3.51 -3.75
CA THR A 112 -3.58 2.26 -3.54
C THR A 112 -3.08 1.13 -4.45
N ALA A 113 -2.75 1.43 -5.72
CA ALA A 113 -2.24 0.43 -6.66
C ALA A 113 -0.81 -0.01 -6.28
N ILE A 114 0.04 0.93 -5.85
CA ILE A 114 1.40 0.65 -5.37
C ILE A 114 1.34 -0.28 -4.14
N ILE A 115 0.54 0.07 -3.14
CA ILE A 115 0.39 -0.74 -1.92
C ILE A 115 -0.17 -2.12 -2.27
N ALA A 116 -1.22 -2.20 -3.09
CA ALA A 116 -1.79 -3.48 -3.49
C ALA A 116 -0.78 -4.37 -4.22
N GLY A 117 0.07 -3.80 -5.08
CA GLY A 117 1.14 -4.52 -5.77
C GLY A 117 2.28 -5.00 -4.87
N LEU A 118 2.54 -4.26 -3.77
CA LEU A 118 3.56 -4.62 -2.79
C LEU A 118 3.12 -5.77 -1.87
N MET A 119 1.82 -5.87 -1.54
CA MET A 119 1.32 -6.80 -0.52
C MET A 119 1.73 -8.25 -0.72
N PRO A 120 1.60 -8.89 -1.90
CA PRO A 120 2.01 -10.29 -2.09
C PRO A 120 3.50 -10.55 -1.84
N LYS A 121 4.33 -9.50 -1.93
CA LYS A 121 5.79 -9.55 -1.78
C LYS A 121 6.28 -8.96 -0.46
N LEU A 122 5.38 -8.48 0.39
CA LEU A 122 5.74 -7.80 1.64
C LEU A 122 6.60 -8.69 2.55
N HIS A 123 6.36 -10.00 2.54
CA HIS A 123 7.14 -10.99 3.31
C HIS A 123 8.63 -11.07 2.93
N LEU A 124 9.01 -10.57 1.75
CA LEU A 124 10.40 -10.44 1.29
C LEU A 124 11.05 -9.13 1.73
N THR A 125 10.34 -8.29 2.46
CA THR A 125 10.80 -7.01 3.00
C THR A 125 10.77 -7.00 4.52
N LYS A 126 11.40 -6.02 5.15
CA LYS A 126 11.18 -5.73 6.59
C LYS A 126 9.84 -5.04 6.82
N GLY A 127 9.33 -4.35 5.81
CA GLY A 127 8.04 -3.67 5.82
C GLY A 127 8.01 -2.48 4.87
N PHE A 128 6.85 -1.84 4.84
CA PHE A 128 6.62 -0.56 4.16
C PHE A 128 6.30 0.52 5.21
N MET A 129 7.05 1.61 5.21
CA MET A 129 6.72 2.81 5.97
C MET A 129 6.64 4.00 5.02
N GLY A 130 5.46 4.56 4.84
CA GLY A 130 5.28 5.64 3.87
C GLY A 130 4.05 6.48 4.14
N MET A 131 3.87 7.51 3.31
CA MET A 131 2.80 8.46 3.46
C MET A 131 1.79 8.36 2.33
N VAL A 132 0.51 8.44 2.71
CA VAL A 132 -0.66 8.45 1.82
C VAL A 132 -1.68 9.47 2.32
N GLN A 133 -2.77 9.69 1.58
CA GLN A 133 -3.91 10.45 2.10
C GLN A 133 -4.46 9.80 3.38
N LEU A 134 -4.89 10.62 4.36
CA LEU A 134 -5.42 10.14 5.64
C LEU A 134 -6.57 9.14 5.45
N GLU A 135 -7.51 9.42 4.54
CA GLU A 135 -8.61 8.49 4.24
C GLU A 135 -8.12 7.13 3.75
N VAL A 136 -7.05 7.11 2.93
CA VAL A 136 -6.45 5.85 2.44
C VAL A 136 -5.80 5.08 3.58
N ALA A 137 -5.05 5.76 4.47
CA ALA A 137 -4.47 5.14 5.65
C ALA A 137 -5.53 4.57 6.58
N GLU A 138 -6.59 5.33 6.85
CA GLU A 138 -7.72 4.89 7.69
C GLU A 138 -8.45 3.68 7.09
N ARG A 139 -8.59 3.61 5.77
CA ARG A 139 -9.15 2.43 5.08
C ARG A 139 -8.24 1.23 5.15
N ILE A 140 -6.92 1.42 5.00
CA ILE A 140 -5.94 0.33 5.10
C ILE A 140 -5.92 -0.26 6.51
N CYS A 141 -5.92 0.59 7.53
CA CYS A 141 -5.84 0.20 8.93
C CYS A 141 -7.21 -0.13 9.58
N ALA A 142 -8.29 -0.12 8.80
CA ALA A 142 -9.63 -0.37 9.31
C ALA A 142 -9.82 -1.83 9.74
N ALA A 143 -10.42 -2.04 10.91
CA ALA A 143 -10.81 -3.36 11.40
C ALA A 143 -12.21 -3.77 10.87
N PRO A 144 -12.54 -5.07 10.80
CA PRO A 144 -13.90 -5.53 10.52
C PRO A 144 -14.95 -4.80 11.36
N CYS A 145 -16.15 -4.62 10.82
CA CYS A 145 -17.27 -3.88 11.40
C CYS A 145 -17.07 -2.36 11.55
N SER A 146 -15.95 -1.80 11.15
CA SER A 146 -15.75 -0.34 11.14
C SER A 146 -16.23 0.30 9.84
N SER A 147 -16.59 1.61 9.90
CA SER A 147 -17.13 2.34 8.73
C SER A 147 -16.18 2.41 7.54
N ASN A 148 -14.87 2.42 7.80
CA ASN A 148 -13.82 2.53 6.77
C ASN A 148 -13.38 1.17 6.23
N TYR A 149 -13.84 0.05 6.83
CA TYR A 149 -13.48 -1.29 6.38
C TYR A 149 -13.99 -1.57 4.96
N GLY A 150 -13.13 -2.17 4.13
CA GLY A 150 -13.43 -2.47 2.74
C GLY A 150 -12.46 -3.46 2.12
N SER A 151 -12.57 -3.67 0.81
CA SER A 151 -11.70 -4.63 0.10
C SER A 151 -10.20 -4.31 0.22
N LEU A 152 -9.82 -3.03 0.34
CA LEU A 152 -8.43 -2.63 0.58
C LEU A 152 -7.96 -3.05 1.99
N SER A 153 -8.83 -2.91 2.99
CA SER A 153 -8.54 -3.35 4.36
C SER A 153 -8.29 -4.86 4.40
N VAL A 154 -9.18 -5.65 3.75
CA VAL A 154 -9.02 -7.11 3.64
C VAL A 154 -7.72 -7.47 2.91
N LEU A 155 -7.44 -6.81 1.76
CA LEU A 155 -6.21 -7.07 1.01
C LEU A 155 -4.97 -6.84 1.87
N VAL A 156 -4.87 -5.67 2.52
CA VAL A 156 -3.65 -5.34 3.26
C VAL A 156 -3.53 -6.18 4.52
N SER A 157 -4.60 -6.33 5.30
CA SER A 157 -4.58 -7.12 6.55
C SER A 157 -4.40 -8.63 6.32
N ALA A 158 -4.58 -9.12 5.09
CA ALA A 158 -4.23 -10.48 4.71
C ALA A 158 -2.71 -10.75 4.74
N PHE A 159 -1.89 -9.71 4.54
CA PHE A 159 -0.43 -9.82 4.43
C PHE A 159 0.34 -9.06 5.50
N ALA A 160 -0.26 -8.02 6.09
CA ALA A 160 0.43 -7.05 6.93
C ALA A 160 -0.29 -6.77 8.25
N ASN A 161 0.52 -6.55 9.31
CA ASN A 161 0.09 -5.75 10.45
C ASN A 161 0.15 -4.28 10.03
N THR A 162 -0.84 -3.48 10.46
CA THR A 162 -1.00 -2.11 10.00
C THR A 162 -1.06 -1.14 11.16
N GLN A 163 -0.37 0.01 11.04
CA GLN A 163 -0.40 1.06 12.05
C GLN A 163 -0.31 2.44 11.38
N ILE A 164 -1.20 3.37 11.76
CA ILE A 164 -1.02 4.79 11.45
C ILE A 164 -0.04 5.36 12.48
N LEU A 165 1.07 5.94 11.99
CA LEU A 165 2.09 6.52 12.87
C LEU A 165 1.77 7.98 13.18
N ARG A 166 1.52 8.80 12.13
CA ARG A 166 1.29 10.24 12.28
C ARG A 166 0.24 10.74 11.30
N LYS A 167 -0.50 11.76 11.71
CA LYS A 167 -1.31 12.61 10.81
C LYS A 167 -0.49 13.85 10.45
N ILE A 168 -0.48 14.21 9.17
CA ILE A 168 0.29 15.32 8.61
C ILE A 168 -0.67 16.28 7.93
N GLY A 169 -0.70 17.52 8.42
CA GLY A 169 -1.58 18.56 7.85
C GLY A 169 -1.12 19.04 6.48
N PRO A 170 -2.02 19.60 5.69
CA PRO A 170 -1.71 20.10 4.34
C PRO A 170 -0.69 21.24 4.31
N GLU A 171 -0.50 21.95 5.42
CA GLU A 171 0.45 23.06 5.59
C GLU A 171 1.92 22.64 5.40
N HIS A 172 2.21 21.35 5.56
CA HIS A 172 3.54 20.77 5.41
C HIS A 172 3.92 20.46 3.95
N PHE A 173 3.06 20.86 2.99
CA PHE A 173 3.28 20.54 1.58
C PHE A 173 3.29 21.76 0.67
N THR A 174 4.08 21.68 -0.39
CA THR A 174 4.07 22.64 -1.50
C THR A 174 4.00 21.92 -2.85
N PRO A 175 2.92 22.11 -3.65
CA PRO A 175 1.70 22.85 -3.31
C PRO A 175 0.90 22.18 -2.19
N LYS A 176 0.11 22.99 -1.47
CA LYS A 176 -0.76 22.50 -0.40
C LYS A 176 -1.88 21.60 -0.97
N PRO A 177 -2.00 20.32 -0.54
CA PRO A 177 -3.13 19.48 -0.91
C PRO A 177 -4.43 19.93 -0.23
N ASN A 178 -5.56 19.40 -0.70
CA ASN A 178 -6.89 19.74 -0.11
C ASN A 178 -7.27 18.80 1.05
N VAL A 179 -6.45 17.82 1.37
CA VAL A 179 -6.73 16.77 2.35
C VAL A 179 -5.52 16.52 3.23
N ASP A 180 -5.77 16.03 4.43
CA ASP A 180 -4.73 15.55 5.33
C ASP A 180 -4.05 14.30 4.77
N SER A 181 -2.81 14.08 5.19
CA SER A 181 -2.03 12.88 4.93
C SER A 181 -1.78 12.11 6.23
N ALA A 182 -1.31 10.88 6.10
CA ALA A 182 -0.82 10.13 7.23
C ALA A 182 0.38 9.27 6.82
N THR A 183 1.34 9.14 7.72
CA THR A 183 2.36 8.09 7.64
C THR A 183 1.82 6.83 8.28
N MET A 184 2.14 5.71 7.67
CA MET A 184 1.73 4.39 8.16
C MET A 184 2.87 3.40 8.05
N LEU A 185 2.84 2.39 8.93
CA LEU A 185 3.74 1.26 8.94
C LEU A 185 2.97 -0.01 8.62
N LEU A 186 3.48 -0.78 7.65
CA LEU A 186 2.99 -2.11 7.30
C LEU A 186 4.15 -3.09 7.52
N THR A 187 4.00 -4.04 8.42
CA THR A 187 4.98 -5.09 8.66
C THR A 187 4.44 -6.45 8.23
N PRO A 188 5.27 -7.35 7.65
CA PRO A 188 4.81 -8.67 7.26
C PRO A 188 4.16 -9.42 8.43
N ARG A 189 3.06 -10.12 8.15
CA ARG A 189 2.47 -11.07 9.10
C ARG A 189 3.16 -12.42 8.95
N GLU A 190 3.43 -13.09 10.09
CA GLU A 190 3.95 -14.47 10.10
C GLU A 190 2.90 -15.46 9.58
N ASP A 191 1.62 -15.20 9.85
CA ASP A 191 0.46 -15.97 9.45
C ASP A 191 -0.24 -15.41 8.19
N ALA A 192 0.51 -14.75 7.31
CA ALA A 192 -0.03 -14.16 6.09
C ALA A 192 -0.83 -15.17 5.27
N ILE A 193 -1.96 -14.73 4.75
CA ILE A 193 -2.87 -15.58 3.97
C ILE A 193 -2.21 -15.97 2.63
N GLN A 194 -2.17 -17.27 2.35
CA GLN A 194 -1.87 -17.76 1.00
C GLN A 194 -3.14 -17.65 0.14
N ALA A 195 -3.29 -16.50 -0.51
CA ALA A 195 -4.45 -16.18 -1.31
C ALA A 195 -4.44 -16.96 -2.63
N PRO A 196 -5.46 -17.82 -2.92
CA PRO A 196 -5.57 -18.47 -4.22
C PRO A 196 -5.89 -17.46 -5.33
N ASP A 197 -5.65 -17.84 -6.57
CA ASP A 197 -6.00 -17.03 -7.74
C ASP A 197 -7.48 -16.64 -7.74
N GLY A 198 -7.74 -15.35 -8.01
CA GLY A 198 -9.08 -14.78 -8.02
C GLY A 198 -9.66 -14.44 -6.64
N PHE A 199 -8.97 -14.74 -5.54
CA PHE A 199 -9.45 -14.43 -4.18
C PHE A 199 -9.74 -12.94 -3.97
N PHE A 200 -8.83 -12.05 -4.33
CA PHE A 200 -9.04 -10.62 -4.14
C PHE A 200 -10.08 -10.01 -5.08
N ASP A 201 -10.31 -10.59 -6.25
CA ASP A 201 -11.43 -10.22 -7.12
C ASP A 201 -12.76 -10.62 -6.52
N PHE A 202 -12.82 -11.80 -5.89
CA PHE A 202 -13.95 -12.24 -5.11
C PHE A 202 -14.23 -11.30 -3.93
N VAL A 203 -13.22 -10.93 -3.15
CA VAL A 203 -13.34 -9.94 -2.08
C VAL A 203 -13.84 -8.60 -2.61
N ARG A 204 -13.25 -8.07 -3.70
CA ARG A 204 -13.71 -6.81 -4.30
C ARG A 204 -15.19 -6.85 -4.67
N THR A 205 -15.64 -7.98 -5.22
CA THR A 205 -17.06 -8.16 -5.57
C THR A 205 -17.96 -8.07 -4.35
N ALA A 206 -17.56 -8.64 -3.21
CA ALA A 206 -18.32 -8.58 -1.97
C ALA A 206 -18.57 -7.13 -1.50
N PHE A 207 -17.65 -6.22 -1.77
CA PHE A 207 -17.74 -4.80 -1.36
C PHE A 207 -18.39 -3.87 -2.41
N THR A 208 -18.87 -4.39 -3.55
CA THR A 208 -19.53 -3.55 -4.59
C THR A 208 -20.79 -2.87 -4.08
N GLN A 209 -21.45 -3.42 -3.07
CA GLN A 209 -22.69 -2.89 -2.49
C GLN A 209 -22.62 -2.92 -0.94
N LYS A 210 -21.85 -2.03 -0.31
CA LYS A 210 -21.58 -2.00 1.14
C LYS A 210 -22.81 -2.22 2.05
N ARG A 211 -23.99 -1.70 1.70
CA ARG A 211 -25.20 -1.78 2.54
C ARG A 211 -26.04 -3.02 2.30
N LYS A 212 -25.66 -3.92 1.38
CA LYS A 212 -26.39 -5.14 1.07
C LYS A 212 -25.80 -6.35 1.80
N THR A 213 -26.63 -7.39 1.99
CA THR A 213 -26.13 -8.67 2.47
C THR A 213 -25.11 -9.25 1.50
N LEU A 214 -24.24 -10.12 1.99
CA LEU A 214 -23.20 -10.78 1.20
C LEU A 214 -23.78 -11.45 -0.05
N ALA A 215 -24.86 -12.22 0.09
CA ALA A 215 -25.56 -12.87 -1.04
C ALA A 215 -26.04 -11.87 -2.11
N ASN A 216 -26.50 -10.69 -1.70
CA ASN A 216 -26.96 -9.67 -2.65
C ASN A 216 -25.79 -8.94 -3.34
N SER A 217 -24.67 -8.76 -2.65
CA SER A 217 -23.47 -8.15 -3.23
C SER A 217 -22.86 -9.01 -4.33
N PHE A 218 -22.83 -10.31 -4.15
CA PHE A 218 -22.31 -11.26 -5.13
C PHE A 218 -23.27 -11.56 -6.29
N GLY A 219 -24.57 -11.41 -6.10
CA GLY A 219 -25.60 -11.86 -7.03
C GLY A 219 -25.61 -11.26 -8.44
N ARG A 220 -24.69 -10.30 -8.73
CA ARG A 220 -24.46 -9.78 -10.08
C ARG A 220 -23.39 -10.53 -10.87
N ASN A 221 -22.39 -11.11 -10.17
CA ASN A 221 -21.20 -11.70 -10.77
C ASN A 221 -21.10 -13.21 -10.51
N TYR A 222 -21.89 -13.71 -9.55
CA TYR A 222 -21.88 -15.13 -9.13
C TYR A 222 -23.30 -15.65 -8.97
N ASP A 223 -23.47 -16.98 -9.08
CA ASP A 223 -24.77 -17.62 -8.83
C ASP A 223 -25.20 -17.37 -7.37
N LYS A 224 -26.29 -16.62 -7.22
CA LYS A 224 -26.81 -16.24 -5.90
C LYS A 224 -27.20 -17.45 -5.05
N LYS A 225 -27.72 -18.52 -5.67
CA LYS A 225 -28.13 -19.74 -4.95
C LYS A 225 -26.89 -20.44 -4.36
N LYS A 226 -25.80 -20.51 -5.11
CA LYS A 226 -24.52 -21.08 -4.63
C LYS A 226 -23.93 -20.26 -3.49
N ILE A 227 -23.96 -18.91 -3.61
CA ILE A 227 -23.53 -18.04 -2.52
C ILE A 227 -24.36 -18.28 -1.25
N GLN A 228 -25.69 -18.40 -1.37
CA GLN A 228 -26.56 -18.69 -0.25
C GLN A 228 -26.27 -20.05 0.39
N ALA A 229 -26.15 -21.09 -0.42
CA ALA A 229 -25.79 -22.44 0.04
C ALA A 229 -24.42 -22.46 0.75
N THR A 230 -23.44 -21.67 0.28
CA THR A 230 -22.14 -21.55 0.96
C THR A 230 -22.25 -20.83 2.30
N ILE A 231 -23.08 -19.78 2.42
CA ILE A 231 -23.35 -19.09 3.67
C ILE A 231 -23.99 -20.06 4.69
N GLU A 232 -24.96 -20.85 4.24
CA GLU A 232 -25.63 -21.88 5.06
C GLU A 232 -24.66 -22.99 5.48
N LEU A 233 -23.79 -23.46 4.56
CA LEU A 233 -22.76 -24.46 4.84
C LEU A 233 -21.79 -24.03 5.94
N LEU A 234 -21.49 -22.71 6.00
CA LEU A 234 -20.61 -22.13 7.02
C LEU A 234 -21.34 -21.75 8.32
N ASP A 235 -22.61 -22.07 8.44
CA ASP A 235 -23.47 -21.71 9.57
C ASP A 235 -23.49 -20.21 9.86
N TRP A 236 -23.47 -19.39 8.81
CA TRP A 236 -23.50 -17.93 8.92
C TRP A 236 -24.93 -17.39 8.75
N PRO A 237 -25.29 -16.28 9.41
CA PRO A 237 -26.58 -15.65 9.23
C PRO A 237 -26.76 -15.16 7.78
N THR A 238 -27.95 -15.37 7.21
CA THR A 238 -28.29 -14.91 5.85
C THR A 238 -28.23 -13.39 5.69
N THR A 239 -28.20 -12.66 6.78
CA THR A 239 -28.08 -11.20 6.86
C THR A 239 -26.64 -10.71 6.84
N ILE A 240 -25.64 -11.61 6.94
CA ILE A 240 -24.21 -11.28 7.01
C ILE A 240 -23.80 -10.34 5.88
N ARG A 241 -22.92 -9.39 6.20
CA ARG A 241 -22.38 -8.41 5.25
C ARG A 241 -20.88 -8.59 5.07
N ALA A 242 -20.35 -8.10 3.95
CA ALA A 242 -18.92 -8.16 3.65
C ALA A 242 -18.05 -7.49 4.72
N GLU A 243 -18.53 -6.38 5.31
CA GLU A 243 -17.81 -5.61 6.32
C GLU A 243 -17.63 -6.34 7.66
N GLU A 244 -18.37 -7.43 7.89
CA GLU A 244 -18.30 -8.23 9.10
C GLU A 244 -17.21 -9.31 9.04
N LEU A 245 -16.71 -9.64 7.84
CA LEU A 245 -15.80 -10.74 7.62
C LEU A 245 -14.33 -10.33 7.74
N SER A 246 -13.56 -11.10 8.52
CA SER A 246 -12.08 -11.00 8.52
C SER A 246 -11.48 -11.55 7.21
N PRO A 247 -10.20 -11.27 6.92
CA PRO A 247 -9.51 -11.87 5.78
C PRO A 247 -9.54 -13.40 5.78
N GLU A 248 -9.38 -14.03 6.95
CA GLU A 248 -9.42 -15.48 7.13
C GLU A 248 -10.82 -16.04 6.87
N GLN A 249 -11.86 -15.35 7.31
CA GLN A 249 -13.25 -15.72 7.03
C GLN A 249 -13.57 -15.58 5.55
N PHE A 250 -13.06 -14.52 4.88
CA PHE A 250 -13.17 -14.42 3.41
C PHE A 250 -12.48 -15.56 2.69
N LEU A 251 -11.29 -15.99 3.15
CA LEU A 251 -10.58 -17.11 2.57
C LEU A 251 -11.36 -18.42 2.75
N ASN A 252 -11.90 -18.66 3.95
CA ASN A 252 -12.74 -19.82 4.22
C ASN A 252 -13.99 -19.82 3.32
N PHE A 253 -14.67 -18.70 3.20
CA PHE A 253 -15.82 -18.54 2.33
C PHE A 253 -15.47 -18.79 0.85
N TYR A 254 -14.35 -18.26 0.36
CA TYR A 254 -13.90 -18.48 -1.00
C TYR A 254 -13.60 -19.94 -1.29
N LYS A 255 -12.91 -20.66 -0.40
CA LYS A 255 -12.63 -22.09 -0.53
C LYS A 255 -13.92 -22.91 -0.55
N ALA A 256 -14.80 -22.72 0.43
CA ALA A 256 -16.09 -23.39 0.48
C ALA A 256 -16.96 -23.14 -0.77
N PHE A 257 -16.94 -21.91 -1.31
CA PHE A 257 -17.62 -21.57 -2.55
C PHE A 257 -17.03 -22.29 -3.77
N LYS A 258 -15.68 -22.43 -3.83
CA LYS A 258 -15.01 -23.14 -4.92
C LYS A 258 -15.25 -24.63 -4.86
N ASP A 259 -15.21 -25.24 -3.67
CA ASP A 259 -15.45 -26.67 -3.48
C ASP A 259 -16.89 -27.07 -3.83
N ASN A 260 -17.87 -26.18 -3.63
CA ASN A 260 -19.26 -26.38 -4.08
C ASN A 260 -19.46 -26.17 -5.59
N LEU A 261 -18.40 -25.91 -6.37
CA LEU A 261 -18.43 -25.85 -7.84
C LEU A 261 -18.13 -27.19 -8.52
N LEU A 262 -17.71 -28.20 -7.76
CA LEU A 262 -17.49 -29.58 -8.21
C LEU A 262 -18.71 -30.45 -7.92
#